data_740f3c82df7d37a26992905206703990
#
_entry.id   740f3c82df7d37a26992905206703990
#
_cell.length_a   1.000
_cell.length_b   1.000
_cell.length_c   1.000
_cell.angle_alpha   90.00
_cell.angle_beta   90.00
_cell.angle_gamma   90.00
#
_symmetry.space_group_name_H-M   'P 1'
#
loop_
_entity.id
_entity.type
_entity.pdbx_description
1 polymer ?
#
loop_
_entity_poly.entity_id
_entity_poly.type
_entity_poly.pdbx_seq_one_letter_code
_entity_poly.pdbx_strand_id
1 'polypeptide(L)'
;MTLVLLIRHGRTTANSSGILAGWTKGVRLDERGEQQAAELAKRLAEVPLAAVVSSPLERCRQTADIVLAGREGVKVSLDERIGECRYGDWTGRPLAELAKEPLWKVVQGHPSAARFPGPEGESMAEMSARAVAAVREWNTLIAAEHGPEAVWALFSHGDVIKAVAADALGLHLDSFQRITCDPCSVTAVRYTEMRPFVVRLNDVGGDPAPYKPAPERSPSADADAAVGGGAGADNA
;
A
#
# COMPACT_ATOMS: atom_id res chain seq x y z
N MET A 1 17.85 7.29 13.63
CA MET A 1 17.21 7.32 12.29
C MET A 1 16.70 5.92 12.02
N THR A 2 15.41 5.72 11.77
CA THR A 2 14.91 4.37 11.49
C THR A 2 14.59 4.19 10.02
N LEU A 3 14.51 2.94 9.57
CA LEU A 3 14.12 2.58 8.22
C LEU A 3 12.80 1.81 8.28
N VAL A 4 11.73 2.38 7.70
CA VAL A 4 10.47 1.66 7.50
C VAL A 4 10.44 1.02 6.12
N LEU A 5 10.01 -0.24 6.08
CA LEU A 5 9.67 -0.98 4.88
C LEU A 5 8.14 -0.99 4.75
N LEU A 6 7.59 -0.11 3.91
CA LEU A 6 6.17 -0.07 3.59
C LEU A 6 5.89 -1.17 2.55
N ILE A 7 5.10 -2.15 2.92
CA ILE A 7 4.84 -3.36 2.13
C ILE A 7 3.36 -3.39 1.77
N ARG A 8 3.04 -3.38 0.47
CA ARG A 8 1.68 -3.62 0.03
C ARG A 8 1.32 -5.10 0.19
N HIS A 9 0.08 -5.39 0.59
CA HIS A 9 -0.42 -6.76 0.60
C HIS A 9 -0.28 -7.44 -0.79
N GLY A 10 -0.18 -8.75 -0.82
CA GLY A 10 -0.15 -9.56 -2.03
C GLY A 10 -1.45 -9.44 -2.84
N ARG A 11 -1.43 -9.89 -4.10
CA ARG A 11 -2.60 -9.87 -4.96
C ARG A 11 -3.77 -10.62 -4.32
N THR A 12 -4.98 -10.08 -4.52
CA THR A 12 -6.24 -10.67 -4.03
C THR A 12 -7.18 -10.99 -5.19
N THR A 13 -8.18 -11.85 -4.93
CA THR A 13 -9.25 -12.09 -5.89
C THR A 13 -9.99 -10.81 -6.30
N ALA A 14 -10.13 -9.84 -5.38
CA ALA A 14 -10.72 -8.54 -5.70
C ALA A 14 -9.85 -7.75 -6.69
N ASN A 15 -8.51 -7.77 -6.54
CA ASN A 15 -7.61 -7.14 -7.50
C ASN A 15 -7.73 -7.75 -8.89
N SER A 16 -7.70 -9.09 -9.00
CA SER A 16 -7.80 -9.79 -10.28
C SER A 16 -9.17 -9.64 -10.95
N SER A 17 -10.22 -9.43 -10.17
CA SER A 17 -11.59 -9.20 -10.67
C SER A 17 -11.90 -7.72 -10.92
N GLY A 18 -10.97 -6.81 -10.69
CA GLY A 18 -11.20 -5.36 -10.86
C GLY A 18 -12.25 -4.78 -9.89
N ILE A 19 -12.32 -5.32 -8.67
CA ILE A 19 -13.24 -4.86 -7.61
C ILE A 19 -12.49 -3.97 -6.63
N LEU A 20 -13.08 -2.83 -6.27
CA LEU A 20 -12.56 -1.94 -5.25
C LEU A 20 -12.88 -2.51 -3.86
N ALA A 21 -11.95 -3.29 -3.31
CA ALA A 21 -12.18 -4.04 -2.07
C ALA A 21 -12.45 -3.15 -0.84
N GLY A 22 -11.72 -2.04 -0.70
CA GLY A 22 -11.82 -1.16 0.48
C GLY A 22 -11.73 -1.95 1.79
N TRP A 23 -12.73 -1.77 2.67
CA TRP A 23 -12.84 -2.45 3.97
C TRP A 23 -13.72 -3.71 3.93
N THR A 24 -14.00 -4.27 2.76
CA THR A 24 -14.73 -5.54 2.64
C THR A 24 -14.02 -6.64 3.43
N LYS A 25 -14.76 -7.30 4.33
CA LYS A 25 -14.26 -8.44 5.11
C LYS A 25 -14.09 -9.68 4.24
N GLY A 26 -13.17 -10.55 4.62
CA GLY A 26 -12.96 -11.83 3.94
C GLY A 26 -12.18 -11.73 2.62
N VAL A 27 -11.72 -10.55 2.23
CA VAL A 27 -10.85 -10.39 1.06
C VAL A 27 -9.45 -10.89 1.40
N ARG A 28 -9.09 -12.05 0.83
CA ARG A 28 -7.83 -12.76 1.06
C ARG A 28 -6.93 -12.71 -0.17
N LEU A 29 -5.68 -13.11 0.02
CA LEU A 29 -4.75 -13.32 -1.09
C LEU A 29 -5.29 -14.43 -2.02
N ASP A 30 -5.04 -14.28 -3.30
CA ASP A 30 -5.15 -15.37 -4.26
C ASP A 30 -3.83 -16.16 -4.33
N GLU A 31 -3.80 -17.22 -5.11
CA GLU A 31 -2.61 -18.07 -5.27
C GLU A 31 -1.36 -17.28 -5.68
N ARG A 32 -1.52 -16.32 -6.59
CA ARG A 32 -0.41 -15.45 -7.02
C ARG A 32 0.05 -14.53 -5.90
N GLY A 33 -0.89 -13.99 -5.12
CA GLY A 33 -0.57 -13.15 -3.95
C GLY A 33 0.19 -13.91 -2.86
N GLU A 34 -0.15 -15.17 -2.63
CA GLU A 34 0.58 -16.04 -1.70
C GLU A 34 2.01 -16.32 -2.20
N GLN A 35 2.18 -16.58 -3.50
CA GLN A 35 3.50 -16.73 -4.13
C GLN A 35 4.33 -15.46 -4.01
N GLN A 36 3.75 -14.28 -4.31
CA GLN A 36 4.41 -12.99 -4.16
C GLN A 36 4.89 -12.76 -2.72
N ALA A 37 4.06 -13.08 -1.73
CA ALA A 37 4.42 -12.97 -0.32
C ALA A 37 5.54 -13.94 0.07
N ALA A 38 5.54 -15.16 -0.45
CA ALA A 38 6.61 -16.14 -0.22
C ALA A 38 7.95 -15.72 -0.86
N GLU A 39 7.91 -15.11 -2.03
CA GLU A 39 9.10 -14.54 -2.67
C GLU A 39 9.64 -13.34 -1.89
N LEU A 40 8.76 -12.47 -1.41
CA LEU A 40 9.13 -11.36 -0.54
C LEU A 40 9.76 -11.86 0.78
N ALA A 41 9.23 -12.94 1.38
CA ALA A 41 9.81 -13.56 2.57
C ALA A 41 11.29 -13.94 2.35
N LYS A 42 11.61 -14.54 1.21
CA LYS A 42 13.00 -14.89 0.84
C LYS A 42 13.88 -13.66 0.70
N ARG A 43 13.37 -12.60 0.06
CA ARG A 43 14.12 -11.34 -0.12
C ARG A 43 14.43 -10.63 1.19
N LEU A 44 13.51 -10.71 2.15
CA LEU A 44 13.68 -10.07 3.46
C LEU A 44 14.28 -10.98 4.52
N ALA A 45 14.63 -12.24 4.21
CA ALA A 45 15.04 -13.25 5.18
C ALA A 45 16.14 -12.76 6.14
N GLU A 46 17.15 -12.07 5.62
CA GLU A 46 18.30 -11.56 6.39
C GLU A 46 18.10 -10.16 6.97
N VAL A 47 16.95 -9.50 6.69
CA VAL A 47 16.69 -8.17 7.22
C VAL A 47 16.25 -8.27 8.67
N PRO A 48 16.97 -7.67 9.63
CA PRO A 48 16.60 -7.71 11.04
C PRO A 48 15.42 -6.75 11.27
N LEU A 49 14.20 -7.29 11.41
CA LEU A 49 13.02 -6.50 11.71
C LEU A 49 12.87 -6.32 13.22
N ALA A 50 13.05 -5.09 13.71
CA ALA A 50 12.87 -4.74 15.11
C ALA A 50 11.39 -4.72 15.53
N ALA A 51 10.50 -4.34 14.61
CA ALA A 51 9.07 -4.30 14.84
C ALA A 51 8.30 -4.53 13.54
N VAL A 52 7.05 -4.98 13.67
CA VAL A 52 6.12 -5.16 12.55
C VAL A 52 4.76 -4.59 12.91
N VAL A 53 4.22 -3.76 12.01
CA VAL A 53 2.89 -3.17 12.14
C VAL A 53 2.06 -3.57 10.91
N SER A 54 0.80 -3.93 11.08
CA SER A 54 -0.08 -4.31 9.98
C SER A 54 -1.43 -3.63 10.06
N SER A 55 -1.96 -3.28 8.89
CA SER A 55 -3.40 -3.06 8.74
C SER A 55 -4.16 -4.27 9.28
N PRO A 56 -5.31 -4.08 9.95
CA PRO A 56 -6.10 -5.20 10.48
C PRO A 56 -6.80 -6.03 9.40
N LEU A 57 -6.81 -5.57 8.14
CA LEU A 57 -7.48 -6.24 7.04
C LEU A 57 -6.79 -7.56 6.67
N GLU A 58 -7.58 -8.61 6.41
CA GLU A 58 -7.14 -10.00 6.29
C GLU A 58 -5.99 -10.15 5.30
N ARG A 59 -6.06 -9.50 4.14
CA ARG A 59 -5.02 -9.56 3.09
C ARG A 59 -3.65 -9.05 3.55
N CYS A 60 -3.63 -8.00 4.41
CA CYS A 60 -2.38 -7.49 4.98
C CYS A 60 -1.83 -8.45 6.04
N ARG A 61 -2.68 -8.94 6.92
CA ARG A 61 -2.32 -9.92 7.94
C ARG A 61 -1.78 -11.20 7.31
N GLN A 62 -2.49 -11.73 6.32
CA GLN A 62 -2.05 -12.94 5.60
C GLN A 62 -0.70 -12.73 4.90
N THR A 63 -0.48 -11.55 4.30
CA THR A 63 0.84 -11.20 3.72
C THR A 63 1.92 -11.18 4.81
N ALA A 64 1.63 -10.53 5.95
CA ALA A 64 2.56 -10.47 7.06
C ALA A 64 2.87 -11.86 7.62
N ASP A 65 1.86 -12.71 7.81
CA ASP A 65 2.03 -14.08 8.33
C ASP A 65 2.95 -14.90 7.41
N ILE A 66 2.81 -14.80 6.09
CA ILE A 66 3.66 -15.51 5.12
C ILE A 66 5.10 -14.94 5.14
N VAL A 67 5.25 -13.62 5.15
CA VAL A 67 6.59 -12.97 5.13
C VAL A 67 7.36 -13.22 6.41
N LEU A 68 6.66 -13.39 7.53
CA LEU A 68 7.27 -13.60 8.84
C LEU A 68 7.38 -15.09 9.21
N ALA A 69 6.92 -16.00 8.36
CA ALA A 69 7.01 -17.43 8.62
C ALA A 69 8.46 -17.86 8.94
N GLY A 70 8.65 -18.53 10.08
CA GLY A 70 9.97 -18.96 10.57
C GLY A 70 10.80 -17.88 11.28
N ARG A 71 10.28 -16.67 11.49
CA ARG A 71 10.93 -15.64 12.31
C ARG A 71 10.43 -15.71 13.75
N GLU A 72 11.32 -16.12 14.66
CA GLU A 72 10.99 -16.20 16.08
C GLU A 72 10.98 -14.80 16.74
N GLY A 73 10.08 -14.63 17.71
CA GLY A 73 10.03 -13.44 18.56
C GLY A 73 9.43 -12.17 17.93
N VAL A 74 9.07 -12.18 16.65
CA VAL A 74 8.47 -11.02 15.98
C VAL A 74 6.96 -10.99 16.24
N LYS A 75 6.48 -9.92 16.93
CA LYS A 75 5.07 -9.68 17.15
C LYS A 75 4.54 -8.68 16.12
N VAL A 76 3.34 -8.96 15.58
CA VAL A 76 2.63 -8.06 14.68
C VAL A 76 1.65 -7.19 15.47
N SER A 77 1.89 -5.89 15.49
CA SER A 77 0.94 -4.91 16.03
C SER A 77 -0.07 -4.51 14.95
N LEU A 78 -1.34 -4.38 15.33
CA LEU A 78 -2.39 -3.96 14.39
C LEU A 78 -2.71 -2.48 14.60
N ASP A 79 -2.84 -1.73 13.49
CA ASP A 79 -3.23 -0.32 13.53
C ASP A 79 -4.23 0.00 12.40
N GLU A 80 -5.45 0.41 12.76
CA GLU A 80 -6.48 0.79 11.78
C GLU A 80 -6.11 2.03 10.98
N ARG A 81 -5.25 2.90 11.50
CA ARG A 81 -4.84 4.15 10.84
C ARG A 81 -4.03 3.91 9.57
N ILE A 82 -3.46 2.71 9.40
CA ILE A 82 -2.80 2.28 8.17
C ILE A 82 -3.66 1.32 7.35
N GLY A 83 -4.95 1.18 7.68
CA GLY A 83 -5.94 0.48 6.87
C GLY A 83 -6.25 1.23 5.58
N GLU A 84 -6.82 0.52 4.61
CA GLU A 84 -7.17 1.08 3.30
C GLU A 84 -8.08 2.30 3.42
N CYS A 85 -8.12 3.13 2.39
CA CYS A 85 -9.07 4.22 2.29
C CYS A 85 -10.51 3.69 2.47
N ARG A 86 -11.31 4.42 3.25
CA ARG A 86 -12.73 4.11 3.42
C ARG A 86 -13.50 4.68 2.22
N TYR A 87 -13.67 3.86 1.19
CA TYR A 87 -14.30 4.26 -0.05
C TYR A 87 -15.82 4.41 0.04
N GLY A 88 -16.42 4.22 1.22
CA GLY A 88 -17.86 4.36 1.43
C GLY A 88 -18.67 3.50 0.47
N ASP A 89 -19.63 4.13 -0.23
CA ASP A 89 -20.53 3.45 -1.18
C ASP A 89 -19.81 2.90 -2.44
N TRP A 90 -18.54 3.23 -2.64
CA TRP A 90 -17.73 2.64 -3.71
C TRP A 90 -17.14 1.26 -3.34
N THR A 91 -17.10 0.93 -2.04
CA THR A 91 -16.57 -0.33 -1.56
C THR A 91 -17.33 -1.53 -2.15
N GLY A 92 -16.59 -2.48 -2.71
CA GLY A 92 -17.15 -3.71 -3.30
C GLY A 92 -17.66 -3.53 -4.74
N ARG A 93 -17.59 -2.34 -5.34
CA ARG A 93 -18.06 -2.11 -6.71
C ARG A 93 -16.95 -2.36 -7.74
N PRO A 94 -17.33 -2.73 -8.98
CA PRO A 94 -16.39 -2.87 -10.10
C PRO A 94 -15.75 -1.53 -10.48
N LEU A 95 -14.42 -1.51 -10.64
CA LEU A 95 -13.68 -0.31 -11.07
C LEU A 95 -14.18 0.24 -12.42
N ALA A 96 -14.58 -0.65 -13.33
CA ALA A 96 -15.14 -0.26 -14.65
C ALA A 96 -16.47 0.51 -14.55
N GLU A 97 -17.23 0.30 -13.47
CA GLU A 97 -18.43 1.09 -13.19
C GLU A 97 -18.07 2.41 -12.53
N LEU A 98 -17.17 2.37 -11.56
CA LEU A 98 -16.71 3.54 -10.83
C LEU A 98 -16.02 4.56 -11.74
N ALA A 99 -15.33 4.09 -12.79
CA ALA A 99 -14.71 4.95 -13.79
C ALA A 99 -15.72 5.86 -14.54
N LYS A 100 -17.01 5.55 -14.48
CA LYS A 100 -18.08 6.37 -15.08
C LYS A 100 -18.64 7.43 -14.13
N GLU A 101 -18.29 7.35 -12.84
CA GLU A 101 -18.75 8.30 -11.83
C GLU A 101 -18.02 9.64 -11.96
N PRO A 102 -18.71 10.80 -11.77
CA PRO A 102 -18.06 12.10 -11.81
C PRO A 102 -16.88 12.24 -10.85
N LEU A 103 -16.99 11.63 -9.67
CA LEU A 103 -15.94 11.65 -8.65
C LEU A 103 -14.64 10.96 -9.13
N TRP A 104 -14.72 10.03 -10.07
CA TRP A 104 -13.53 9.34 -10.59
C TRP A 104 -12.48 10.30 -11.15
N LYS A 105 -12.91 11.32 -11.89
CA LYS A 105 -12.01 12.34 -12.43
C LYS A 105 -11.33 13.16 -11.32
N VAL A 106 -12.06 13.41 -10.22
CA VAL A 106 -11.49 14.10 -9.05
C VAL A 106 -10.43 13.22 -8.37
N VAL A 107 -10.73 11.92 -8.16
CA VAL A 107 -9.77 10.96 -7.58
C VAL A 107 -8.52 10.83 -8.45
N GLN A 108 -8.65 10.91 -9.78
CA GLN A 108 -7.52 10.82 -10.70
C GLN A 108 -6.70 12.11 -10.75
N GLY A 109 -7.33 13.27 -10.88
CA GLY A 109 -6.64 14.54 -11.14
C GLY A 109 -6.40 15.40 -9.91
N HIS A 110 -7.28 15.34 -8.93
CA HIS A 110 -7.26 16.19 -7.72
C HIS A 110 -7.64 15.39 -6.47
N PRO A 111 -6.91 14.32 -6.12
CA PRO A 111 -7.25 13.46 -5.00
C PRO A 111 -7.38 14.21 -3.67
N SER A 112 -6.68 15.31 -3.46
CA SER A 112 -6.82 16.13 -2.25
C SER A 112 -8.24 16.69 -2.05
N ALA A 113 -9.01 16.86 -3.12
CA ALA A 113 -10.41 17.31 -3.10
C ALA A 113 -11.42 16.15 -3.09
N ALA A 114 -10.96 14.90 -3.22
CA ALA A 114 -11.84 13.74 -3.29
C ALA A 114 -12.35 13.34 -1.90
N ARG A 115 -13.68 13.19 -1.77
CA ARG A 115 -14.35 12.57 -0.63
C ARG A 115 -15.26 11.48 -1.14
N PHE A 116 -15.11 10.28 -0.62
CA PHE A 116 -15.93 9.15 -1.04
C PHE A 116 -17.35 9.23 -0.46
N PRO A 117 -18.36 8.80 -1.23
CA PRO A 117 -19.77 8.94 -0.84
C PRO A 117 -20.16 7.94 0.26
N GLY A 118 -21.27 8.28 0.94
CA GLY A 118 -21.83 7.46 2.01
C GLY A 118 -21.27 7.79 3.40
N PRO A 119 -21.94 7.28 4.47
CA PRO A 119 -21.61 7.63 5.85
C PRO A 119 -20.23 7.11 6.29
N GLU A 120 -19.76 6.04 5.68
CA GLU A 120 -18.45 5.44 5.96
C GLU A 120 -17.33 5.97 5.04
N GLY A 121 -17.65 6.90 4.13
CA GLY A 121 -16.68 7.46 3.18
C GLY A 121 -15.77 8.50 3.84
N GLU A 122 -14.45 8.32 3.73
CA GLU A 122 -13.46 9.34 4.09
C GLU A 122 -12.98 10.13 2.86
N SER A 123 -12.33 11.25 3.06
CA SER A 123 -11.60 11.91 1.99
C SER A 123 -10.19 11.32 1.84
N MET A 124 -9.61 11.45 0.65
CA MET A 124 -8.21 11.08 0.42
C MET A 124 -7.26 11.87 1.33
N ALA A 125 -7.61 13.12 1.66
CA ALA A 125 -6.83 13.94 2.59
C ALA A 125 -6.88 13.40 4.03
N GLU A 126 -8.03 12.95 4.52
CA GLU A 126 -8.17 12.30 5.84
C GLU A 126 -7.39 11.00 5.89
N MET A 127 -7.49 10.16 4.85
CA MET A 127 -6.70 8.92 4.73
C MET A 127 -5.20 9.23 4.79
N SER A 128 -4.73 10.18 4.00
CA SER A 128 -3.33 10.58 3.97
C SER A 128 -2.86 11.08 5.33
N ALA A 129 -3.63 11.96 5.97
CA ALA A 129 -3.27 12.55 7.27
C ALA A 129 -3.15 11.48 8.36
N ARG A 130 -4.14 10.54 8.47
CA ARG A 130 -4.09 9.48 9.49
C ARG A 130 -2.93 8.50 9.26
N ALA A 131 -2.66 8.16 7.99
CA ALA A 131 -1.59 7.23 7.64
C ALA A 131 -0.20 7.81 7.93
N VAL A 132 0.04 9.04 7.50
CA VAL A 132 1.31 9.75 7.76
C VAL A 132 1.54 9.92 9.25
N ALA A 133 0.52 10.33 10.01
CA ALA A 133 0.61 10.49 11.47
C ALA A 133 0.94 9.15 12.14
N ALA A 134 0.28 8.06 11.75
CA ALA A 134 0.54 6.73 12.29
C ALA A 134 1.98 6.27 12.03
N VAL A 135 2.47 6.42 10.79
CA VAL A 135 3.85 6.03 10.44
C VAL A 135 4.88 6.83 11.24
N ARG A 136 4.69 8.14 11.39
CA ARG A 136 5.61 8.99 12.18
C ARG A 136 5.61 8.63 13.66
N GLU A 137 4.43 8.35 14.23
CA GLU A 137 4.31 7.91 15.62
C GLU A 137 5.02 6.57 15.86
N TRP A 138 4.71 5.55 15.03
CA TRP A 138 5.38 4.26 15.10
C TRP A 138 6.89 4.39 14.95
N ASN A 139 7.35 5.21 14.03
CA ASN A 139 8.77 5.48 13.84
C ASN A 139 9.44 6.03 15.11
N THR A 140 8.77 6.95 15.80
CA THR A 140 9.26 7.52 17.07
C THR A 140 9.30 6.47 18.18
N LEU A 141 8.24 5.67 18.31
CA LEU A 141 8.15 4.61 19.33
C LEU A 141 9.24 3.55 19.11
N ILE A 142 9.40 3.09 17.86
CA ILE A 142 10.38 2.06 17.51
C ILE A 142 11.81 2.59 17.68
N ALA A 143 12.07 3.85 17.33
CA ALA A 143 13.38 4.46 17.57
C ALA A 143 13.71 4.55 19.05
N ALA A 144 12.74 4.84 19.90
CA ALA A 144 12.93 4.91 21.34
C ALA A 144 13.17 3.53 21.97
N GLU A 145 12.51 2.48 21.48
CA GLU A 145 12.59 1.13 22.03
C GLU A 145 13.79 0.34 21.49
N HIS A 146 14.08 0.46 20.18
CA HIS A 146 15.04 -0.39 19.46
C HIS A 146 16.26 0.38 18.93
N GLY A 147 16.33 1.68 19.19
CA GLY A 147 17.43 2.53 18.77
C GLY A 147 17.25 3.16 17.37
N PRO A 148 18.12 4.14 17.04
CA PRO A 148 17.95 4.98 15.85
C PRO A 148 18.21 4.24 14.52
N GLU A 149 18.89 3.11 14.51
CA GLU A 149 19.17 2.33 13.29
C GLU A 149 18.17 1.17 13.07
N ALA A 150 17.08 1.14 13.83
CA ALA A 150 16.08 0.08 13.73
C ALA A 150 15.45 0.03 12.34
N VAL A 151 15.31 -1.19 11.82
CA VAL A 151 14.53 -1.50 10.61
C VAL A 151 13.21 -2.11 11.03
N TRP A 152 12.11 -1.63 10.49
CA TRP A 152 10.78 -2.15 10.81
C TRP A 152 9.90 -2.26 9.57
N ALA A 153 8.91 -3.13 9.61
CA ALA A 153 8.02 -3.38 8.49
C ALA A 153 6.59 -2.92 8.78
N LEU A 154 5.92 -2.40 7.76
CA LEU A 154 4.53 -1.96 7.81
C LEU A 154 3.77 -2.56 6.63
N PHE A 155 2.79 -3.43 6.92
CA PHE A 155 1.95 -4.06 5.89
C PHE A 155 0.66 -3.26 5.71
N SER A 156 0.44 -2.74 4.49
CA SER A 156 -0.66 -1.84 4.20
C SER A 156 -1.15 -1.98 2.74
N HIS A 157 -1.71 -0.94 2.19
CA HIS A 157 -2.47 -0.88 0.94
C HIS A 157 -1.87 0.13 -0.03
N GLY A 158 -2.25 0.02 -1.30
CA GLY A 158 -1.69 0.82 -2.37
C GLY A 158 -1.82 2.33 -2.13
N ASP A 159 -3.03 2.82 -1.90
CA ASP A 159 -3.25 4.26 -1.75
C ASP A 159 -2.61 4.83 -0.48
N VAL A 160 -2.63 4.06 0.61
CA VAL A 160 -1.98 4.44 1.88
C VAL A 160 -0.47 4.57 1.70
N ILE A 161 0.18 3.59 1.09
CA ILE A 161 1.63 3.61 0.86
C ILE A 161 2.02 4.75 -0.08
N LYS A 162 1.25 4.96 -1.15
CA LYS A 162 1.46 6.08 -2.09
C LYS A 162 1.35 7.43 -1.39
N ALA A 163 0.38 7.60 -0.48
CA ALA A 163 0.19 8.83 0.29
C ALA A 163 1.38 9.08 1.25
N VAL A 164 1.84 8.06 1.96
CA VAL A 164 3.03 8.15 2.84
C VAL A 164 4.29 8.44 2.03
N ALA A 165 4.47 7.81 0.87
CA ALA A 165 5.60 8.06 -0.01
C ALA A 165 5.57 9.49 -0.60
N ALA A 166 4.38 10.01 -0.97
CA ALA A 166 4.20 11.37 -1.44
C ALA A 166 4.58 12.40 -0.35
N ASP A 167 4.13 12.18 0.91
CA ASP A 167 4.55 13.01 2.05
C ASP A 167 6.07 12.97 2.24
N ALA A 168 6.68 11.79 2.20
CA ALA A 168 8.12 11.64 2.36
C ALA A 168 8.95 12.32 1.24
N LEU A 169 8.38 12.43 0.04
CA LEU A 169 8.97 13.14 -1.11
C LEU A 169 8.65 14.64 -1.12
N GLY A 170 7.82 15.13 -0.21
CA GLY A 170 7.34 16.52 -0.21
C GLY A 170 6.39 16.84 -1.38
N LEU A 171 5.74 15.83 -1.94
CA LEU A 171 4.78 16.01 -3.02
C LEU A 171 3.41 16.40 -2.48
N HIS A 172 2.70 17.25 -3.22
CA HIS A 172 1.28 17.47 -2.97
C HIS A 172 0.50 16.18 -3.21
N LEU A 173 -0.57 15.96 -2.45
CA LEU A 173 -1.38 14.73 -2.55
C LEU A 173 -1.93 14.50 -3.96
N ASP A 174 -2.18 15.56 -4.73
CA ASP A 174 -2.61 15.46 -6.13
C ASP A 174 -1.57 14.81 -7.06
N SER A 175 -0.34 14.64 -6.59
CA SER A 175 0.72 13.95 -7.34
C SER A 175 0.92 12.50 -6.94
N PHE A 176 0.21 11.98 -5.92
CA PHE A 176 0.45 10.64 -5.37
C PHE A 176 0.17 9.52 -6.37
N GLN A 177 -0.73 9.74 -7.35
CA GLN A 177 -1.01 8.77 -8.41
C GLN A 177 0.18 8.53 -9.36
N ARG A 178 1.18 9.40 -9.35
CA ARG A 178 2.44 9.21 -10.09
C ARG A 178 3.36 8.15 -9.47
N ILE A 179 3.02 7.67 -8.26
CA ILE A 179 3.77 6.64 -7.53
C ILE A 179 3.08 5.30 -7.80
N THR A 180 3.82 4.34 -8.32
CA THR A 180 3.34 2.95 -8.44
C THR A 180 3.55 2.22 -7.12
N CYS A 181 2.69 1.25 -6.84
CA CYS A 181 2.78 0.40 -5.66
C CYS A 181 2.18 -0.96 -5.99
N ASP A 182 3.00 -1.91 -6.42
CA ASP A 182 2.58 -3.26 -6.83
C ASP A 182 2.35 -4.17 -5.62
N PRO A 183 1.56 -5.24 -5.74
CA PRO A 183 1.41 -6.24 -4.69
C PRO A 183 2.75 -6.81 -4.23
N CYS A 184 2.96 -6.91 -2.91
CA CYS A 184 4.21 -7.32 -2.28
C CYS A 184 5.44 -6.47 -2.64
N SER A 185 5.24 -5.26 -3.22
CA SER A 185 6.34 -4.31 -3.38
C SER A 185 6.75 -3.72 -2.05
N VAL A 186 8.02 -3.31 -1.96
CA VAL A 186 8.60 -2.61 -0.83
C VAL A 186 8.91 -1.16 -1.21
N THR A 187 8.33 -0.21 -0.46
CA THR A 187 8.75 1.18 -0.48
C THR A 187 9.49 1.47 0.82
N ALA A 188 10.78 1.80 0.74
CA ALA A 188 11.63 2.00 1.90
C ALA A 188 11.84 3.48 2.17
N VAL A 189 11.51 3.94 3.37
CA VAL A 189 11.67 5.34 3.81
C VAL A 189 12.51 5.39 5.06
N ARG A 190 13.60 6.16 5.01
CA ARG A 190 14.44 6.45 6.18
C ARG A 190 14.01 7.76 6.81
N TYR A 191 13.62 7.71 8.06
CA TYR A 191 13.28 8.90 8.83
C TYR A 191 14.50 9.40 9.61
N THR A 192 14.84 10.66 9.44
CA THR A 192 15.88 11.35 10.19
C THR A 192 15.26 12.47 11.04
N GLU A 193 16.05 13.10 11.90
CA GLU A 193 15.59 14.26 12.69
C GLU A 193 15.12 15.43 11.81
N MET A 194 15.74 15.60 10.63
CA MET A 194 15.44 16.73 9.76
C MET A 194 14.34 16.43 8.75
N ARG A 195 14.38 15.25 8.13
CA ARG A 195 13.45 14.90 7.02
C ARG A 195 13.47 13.41 6.70
N PRO A 196 12.40 12.86 6.08
CA PRO A 196 12.44 11.53 5.52
C PRO A 196 13.25 11.50 4.20
N PHE A 197 13.80 10.32 3.90
CA PHE A 197 14.45 10.01 2.62
C PHE A 197 13.82 8.75 2.03
N VAL A 198 13.28 8.85 0.82
CA VAL A 198 12.80 7.68 0.09
C VAL A 198 13.99 6.95 -0.51
N VAL A 199 14.27 5.75 0.01
CA VAL A 199 15.44 4.93 -0.38
C VAL A 199 15.11 4.04 -1.58
N ARG A 200 13.88 3.52 -1.62
CA ARG A 200 13.33 2.68 -2.70
C ARG A 200 11.85 2.99 -2.87
N LEU A 201 11.38 2.93 -4.10
CA LEU A 201 9.97 2.97 -4.45
C LEU A 201 9.62 1.71 -5.23
N ASN A 202 8.50 1.07 -4.86
CA ASN A 202 7.93 -0.05 -5.59
C ASN A 202 8.94 -1.17 -5.94
N ASP A 203 9.80 -1.54 -5.01
CA ASP A 203 10.79 -2.60 -5.22
C ASP A 203 10.10 -3.98 -5.20
N VAL A 204 10.07 -4.62 -6.37
CA VAL A 204 9.52 -5.97 -6.59
C VAL A 204 10.60 -7.04 -6.77
N GLY A 205 11.88 -6.72 -6.52
CA GLY A 205 12.98 -7.70 -6.50
C GLY A 205 13.71 -7.92 -7.82
N GLY A 206 13.71 -6.95 -8.71
CA GLY A 206 14.50 -7.02 -9.94
C GLY A 206 13.86 -7.80 -11.09
N ASP A 207 12.56 -8.11 -11.00
CA ASP A 207 11.79 -8.63 -12.12
C ASP A 207 11.78 -7.61 -13.28
N PRO A 208 12.22 -7.99 -14.50
CA PRO A 208 12.21 -7.10 -15.66
C PRO A 208 10.81 -6.91 -16.27
N ALA A 209 9.80 -7.65 -15.84
CA ALA A 209 8.44 -7.59 -16.40
C ALA A 209 7.86 -6.16 -16.47
N PRO A 210 8.06 -5.27 -15.47
CA PRO A 210 7.58 -3.89 -15.54
C PRO A 210 8.21 -3.05 -16.67
N TYR A 211 9.33 -3.49 -17.23
CA TYR A 211 10.02 -2.79 -18.32
C TYR A 211 9.67 -3.34 -19.71
N LYS A 212 8.90 -4.43 -19.77
CA LYS A 212 8.41 -4.98 -21.04
C LYS A 212 7.22 -4.16 -21.52
N PRO A 213 7.06 -3.97 -22.86
CA PRO A 213 5.84 -3.38 -23.39
C PRO A 213 4.63 -4.14 -22.88
N ALA A 214 3.64 -3.40 -22.39
CA ALA A 214 2.37 -4.01 -22.02
C ALA A 214 1.72 -4.60 -23.28
N PRO A 215 1.07 -5.79 -23.23
CA PRO A 215 0.23 -6.24 -24.31
C PRO A 215 -0.81 -5.15 -24.61
N GLU A 216 -1.16 -4.95 -25.89
CA GLU A 216 -2.09 -3.91 -26.32
C GLU A 216 -3.36 -3.95 -25.45
N ARG A 217 -3.49 -2.97 -24.58
CA ARG A 217 -4.71 -2.79 -23.80
C ARG A 217 -5.74 -2.14 -24.69
N SER A 218 -6.93 -2.70 -24.75
CA SER A 218 -8.09 -1.94 -25.24
C SER A 218 -8.17 -0.63 -24.45
N PRO A 219 -8.24 0.52 -25.10
CA PRO A 219 -8.23 1.80 -24.40
C PRO A 219 -9.46 1.92 -23.51
N SER A 220 -9.32 1.71 -22.24
CA SER A 220 -10.23 2.25 -21.23
C SER A 220 -9.83 3.71 -21.05
N ALA A 221 -10.59 4.59 -21.68
CA ALA A 221 -10.16 5.88 -22.20
C ALA A 221 -9.80 6.95 -21.16
N ASP A 222 -9.97 6.80 -19.85
CA ASP A 222 -9.92 7.94 -18.93
C ASP A 222 -9.18 7.72 -17.58
N ALA A 223 -8.36 6.67 -17.42
CA ALA A 223 -7.61 6.46 -16.20
C ALA A 223 -6.19 5.98 -16.50
N ASP A 224 -5.20 6.79 -16.11
CA ASP A 224 -3.78 6.46 -16.16
C ASP A 224 -3.25 5.89 -14.84
N ALA A 225 -4.09 5.89 -13.77
CA ALA A 225 -3.74 5.34 -12.47
C ALA A 225 -4.83 4.44 -11.88
N ALA A 226 -4.42 3.35 -11.23
CA ALA A 226 -5.34 2.44 -10.57
C ALA A 226 -5.72 2.96 -9.17
N VAL A 227 -7.01 3.21 -8.92
CA VAL A 227 -7.54 3.48 -7.59
C VAL A 227 -7.46 2.20 -6.75
N GLY A 228 -7.00 2.31 -5.50
CA GLY A 228 -6.76 1.14 -4.65
C GLY A 228 -5.53 0.31 -5.07
N GLY A 229 -4.70 0.85 -5.98
CA GLY A 229 -3.40 0.31 -6.37
C GLY A 229 -3.39 -0.87 -7.34
N GLY A 230 -4.52 -1.25 -7.95
CA GLY A 230 -4.58 -2.29 -9.01
C GLY A 230 -4.00 -3.67 -8.65
N ALA A 231 -3.92 -4.55 -9.64
CA ALA A 231 -3.42 -5.92 -9.50
C ALA A 231 -1.89 -6.08 -9.68
N GLY A 232 -1.17 -5.02 -10.05
CA GLY A 232 0.25 -5.06 -10.44
C GLY A 232 0.45 -5.38 -11.93
N ALA A 233 1.72 -5.53 -12.34
CA ALA A 233 2.11 -5.69 -13.74
C ALA A 233 1.76 -7.06 -14.36
N ASP A 234 1.33 -8.05 -13.56
CA ASP A 234 1.11 -9.42 -13.98
C ASP A 234 -0.30 -9.72 -14.53
N ASN A 235 -1.03 -8.73 -15.02
CA ASN A 235 -2.29 -8.94 -15.71
C ASN A 235 -2.05 -9.20 -17.21
N ALA A 236 -1.46 -10.34 -17.54
CA ALA A 236 -1.56 -10.98 -18.86
C ALA A 236 -1.91 -12.43 -18.68
#